data_2d95f271671d777839a5e6f56ee1ef0e
#
_entry.id   2d95f271671d777839a5e6f56ee1ef0e
#
_cell.length_a   1.000
_cell.length_b   1.000
_cell.length_c   1.000
_cell.angle_alpha   90.00
_cell.angle_beta   90.00
_cell.angle_gamma   90.00
#
_symmetry.space_group_name_H-M   'P 1'
#
loop_
_entity.id
_entity.type
_entity.pdbx_description
1 polymer ?
#
loop_
_entity_poly.entity_id
_entity_poly.type
_entity_poly.pdbx_seq_one_letter_code
_entity_poly.pdbx_strand_id
1 'polypeptide(L)'
;MNLEVLLSCMYQADTSLVETSKITSQVLLINQCDQNTEFASQRIRMISTTERGLSNSRNMALKYAVGEICILCDNDEIFEDNYETVICKAFERLPDADIIAF
;
A
#
# COMPACT_ATOMS: atom_id res chain seq x y z
N MET A 1 -5.01 6.17 -14.49
CA MET A 1 -5.16 6.54 -13.07
C MET A 1 -3.96 6.04 -12.29
N ASN A 2 -3.58 6.79 -11.28
CA ASN A 2 -2.43 6.46 -10.42
C ASN A 2 -2.88 5.59 -9.26
N LEU A 3 -2.44 4.35 -9.25
CA LEU A 3 -2.79 3.35 -8.25
C LEU A 3 -1.68 3.20 -7.23
N GLU A 4 -2.03 3.23 -5.96
CA GLU A 4 -1.07 3.01 -4.87
C GLU A 4 -1.58 1.95 -3.89
N VAL A 5 -0.75 0.95 -3.62
CA VAL A 5 -1.01 -0.04 -2.58
C VAL A 5 -0.51 0.50 -1.25
N LEU A 6 -1.36 0.47 -0.25
CA LEU A 6 -1.04 0.89 1.12
C LEU A 6 -0.93 -0.37 1.97
N LEU A 7 0.30 -0.80 2.25
CA LEU A 7 0.59 -2.08 2.87
C LEU A 7 1.01 -1.90 4.33
N SER A 8 0.26 -2.51 5.24
CA SER A 8 0.62 -2.55 6.66
C SER A 8 1.47 -3.77 6.97
N CYS A 9 2.60 -3.57 7.62
CA CYS A 9 3.53 -4.64 7.96
C CYS A 9 4.26 -4.33 9.27
N MET A 10 5.03 -5.28 9.76
CA MET A 10 5.81 -5.14 10.99
C MET A 10 7.21 -5.72 10.80
N TYR A 11 8.19 -5.09 11.44
CA TYR A 11 9.57 -5.56 11.55
C TYR A 11 10.23 -5.97 10.22
N GLN A 12 9.92 -5.24 9.16
CA GLN A 12 10.57 -5.44 7.86
C GLN A 12 11.93 -4.73 7.85
N ALA A 13 12.97 -5.47 7.48
CA ALA A 13 14.33 -4.92 7.38
C ALA A 13 14.53 -4.13 6.08
N ASP A 14 13.77 -4.46 5.04
CA ASP A 14 13.86 -3.84 3.73
C ASP A 14 12.51 -3.88 3.01
N THR A 15 12.48 -3.57 1.73
CA THR A 15 11.27 -3.53 0.92
C THR A 15 11.01 -4.81 0.11
N SER A 16 11.65 -5.91 0.43
CA SER A 16 11.50 -7.18 -0.30
C SER A 16 10.08 -7.73 -0.29
N LEU A 17 9.26 -7.33 0.70
CA LEU A 17 7.86 -7.71 0.78
C LEU A 17 7.07 -7.28 -0.47
N VAL A 18 7.47 -6.19 -1.13
CA VAL A 18 6.84 -5.71 -2.35
C VAL A 18 6.93 -6.76 -3.46
N GLU A 19 8.09 -7.39 -3.60
CA GLU A 19 8.31 -8.44 -4.61
C GLU A 19 7.60 -9.73 -4.22
N THR A 20 7.68 -10.11 -2.95
CA THR A 20 7.02 -11.31 -2.43
C THR A 20 5.51 -11.23 -2.61
N SER A 21 4.93 -10.06 -2.40
CA SER A 21 3.49 -9.81 -2.56
C SER A 21 3.09 -9.54 -4.02
N LYS A 22 4.03 -9.51 -4.93
CA LYS A 22 3.82 -9.25 -6.38
C LYS A 22 3.18 -7.90 -6.66
N ILE A 23 3.57 -6.88 -5.92
CA ILE A 23 3.08 -5.52 -6.11
C ILE A 23 3.89 -4.86 -7.22
N THR A 24 3.21 -4.42 -8.28
CA THR A 24 3.84 -3.80 -9.45
C THR A 24 3.54 -2.31 -9.59
N SER A 25 2.56 -1.81 -8.86
CA SER A 25 2.18 -0.39 -8.85
C SER A 25 3.03 0.40 -7.84
N GLN A 26 2.70 1.67 -7.67
CA GLN A 26 3.20 2.42 -6.52
C GLN A 26 2.78 1.74 -5.23
N VAL A 27 3.62 1.79 -4.23
CA VAL A 27 3.35 1.17 -2.94
C VAL A 27 3.95 1.99 -1.81
N LEU A 28 3.17 2.11 -0.75
CA LEU A 28 3.61 2.68 0.51
C LEU A 28 3.49 1.60 1.59
N LEU A 29 4.63 1.22 2.16
CA LEU A 29 4.66 0.31 3.30
C LEU A 29 4.69 1.13 4.58
N ILE A 30 3.78 0.83 5.49
CA ILE A 30 3.85 1.33 6.86
C ILE A 30 4.38 0.18 7.71
N ASN A 31 5.62 0.32 8.15
CA ASN A 31 6.38 -0.71 8.84
C ASN A 31 6.44 -0.40 10.32
N GLN A 32 5.64 -1.07 11.12
CA GLN A 32 5.66 -0.89 12.58
C GLN A 32 6.82 -1.70 13.16
N CYS A 33 7.77 -1.00 13.77
CA CYS A 33 8.99 -1.59 14.30
C CYS A 33 9.53 -0.75 15.46
N ASP A 34 10.82 -0.86 15.76
CA ASP A 34 11.42 -0.18 16.90
C ASP A 34 12.13 1.12 16.52
N GLN A 35 11.96 1.59 15.30
CA GLN A 35 12.61 2.80 14.79
C GLN A 35 11.63 3.66 13.99
N ASN A 36 11.92 4.96 13.93
CA ASN A 36 11.21 5.91 13.08
C ASN A 36 12.13 6.34 11.96
N THR A 37 11.94 5.78 10.77
CA THR A 37 12.76 6.06 9.59
C THR A 37 11.91 6.13 8.34
N GLU A 38 12.47 6.68 7.26
CA GLU A 38 11.80 6.74 5.96
C GLU A 38 12.75 6.26 4.88
N PHE A 39 12.19 5.56 3.89
CA PHE A 39 12.91 5.11 2.70
C PHE A 39 12.03 5.35 1.48
N ALA A 40 12.63 5.81 0.41
CA ALA A 40 11.94 6.00 -0.86
C ALA A 40 12.87 5.69 -2.03
N SER A 41 12.39 4.89 -2.97
CA SER A 41 13.11 4.57 -4.19
C SER A 41 12.10 4.29 -5.30
N GLN A 42 12.09 5.16 -6.31
CA GLN A 42 11.17 5.04 -7.45
C GLN A 42 9.70 4.92 -6.98
N ARG A 43 9.03 3.79 -7.27
CA ARG A 43 7.63 3.56 -6.93
C ARG A 43 7.41 3.07 -5.50
N ILE A 44 8.49 2.80 -4.75
CA ILE A 44 8.41 2.16 -3.43
C ILE A 44 8.77 3.18 -2.35
N ARG A 45 7.89 3.31 -1.36
CA ARG A 45 8.18 4.09 -0.15
C ARG A 45 7.92 3.23 1.07
N MET A 46 8.73 3.36 2.10
CA MET A 46 8.52 2.71 3.38
C MET A 46 8.69 3.71 4.50
N ILE A 47 7.66 3.85 5.32
CA ILE A 47 7.71 4.64 6.55
C ILE A 47 7.74 3.66 7.72
N SER A 48 8.84 3.66 8.45
CA SER A 48 8.97 2.85 9.67
C SER A 48 8.61 3.70 10.87
N THR A 49 7.83 3.14 11.78
CA THR A 49 7.29 3.85 12.93
C THR A 49 7.26 2.97 14.16
N THR A 50 7.39 3.59 15.32
CA THR A 50 7.24 2.92 16.61
C THR A 50 5.79 2.82 17.08
N GLU A 51 4.85 3.46 16.37
CA GLU A 51 3.43 3.33 16.68
C GLU A 51 2.95 1.90 16.45
N ARG A 52 1.90 1.52 17.15
CA ARG A 52 1.37 0.16 17.10
C ARG A 52 -0.13 0.18 16.81
N GLY A 53 -0.62 -0.97 16.33
CA GLY A 53 -2.02 -1.19 16.03
C GLY A 53 -2.35 -0.94 14.57
N LEU A 54 -3.27 -1.75 14.05
CA LEU A 54 -3.66 -1.70 12.63
C LEU A 54 -4.33 -0.38 12.27
N SER A 55 -5.15 0.18 13.17
CA SER A 55 -5.80 1.47 12.93
C SER A 55 -4.78 2.60 12.74
N ASN A 56 -3.75 2.65 13.57
CA ASN A 56 -2.68 3.65 13.45
C ASN A 56 -1.90 3.47 12.15
N SER A 57 -1.62 2.22 11.76
CA SER A 57 -0.95 1.93 10.50
C SER A 57 -1.76 2.42 9.30
N ARG A 58 -3.05 2.10 9.26
CA ARG A 58 -3.93 2.52 8.16
C ARG A 58 -4.12 4.02 8.10
N ASN A 59 -4.27 4.68 9.25
CA ASN A 59 -4.39 6.13 9.30
C ASN A 59 -3.12 6.82 8.78
N MET A 60 -1.96 6.31 9.15
CA MET A 60 -0.68 6.85 8.66
C MET A 60 -0.56 6.64 7.15
N ALA A 61 -0.94 5.46 6.64
CA ALA A 61 -0.92 5.18 5.22
C ALA A 61 -1.81 6.15 4.44
N LEU A 62 -3.02 6.40 4.91
CA LEU A 62 -3.96 7.32 4.27
C LEU A 62 -3.44 8.77 4.32
N LYS A 63 -2.79 9.16 5.42
CA LYS A 63 -2.22 10.52 5.56
C LYS A 63 -1.13 10.78 4.52
N TYR A 64 -0.31 9.80 4.21
CA TYR A 64 0.84 9.95 3.32
C TYR A 64 0.60 9.39 1.92
N ALA A 65 -0.60 8.87 1.64
CA ALA A 65 -0.95 8.35 0.32
C ALA A 65 -0.90 9.45 -0.74
N VAL A 66 -0.42 9.11 -1.93
CA VAL A 66 -0.36 10.02 -3.08
C VAL A 66 -1.11 9.46 -4.29
N GLY A 67 -1.55 8.22 -4.24
CA GLY A 67 -2.32 7.60 -5.33
C GLY A 67 -3.72 8.15 -5.44
N GLU A 68 -4.25 8.22 -6.67
CA GLU A 68 -5.66 8.57 -6.89
C GLU A 68 -6.57 7.44 -6.45
N ILE A 69 -6.13 6.20 -6.65
CA ILE A 69 -6.79 4.99 -6.18
C ILE A 69 -5.85 4.32 -5.18
N CYS A 70 -6.34 4.05 -3.98
CA CYS A 70 -5.54 3.43 -2.93
C CYS A 70 -6.14 2.08 -2.53
N ILE A 71 -5.28 1.07 -2.38
CA ILE A 71 -5.66 -0.26 -1.94
C ILE A 71 -5.04 -0.50 -0.57
N LEU A 72 -5.89 -0.67 0.44
CA LEU A 72 -5.41 -1.06 1.78
C LEU A 72 -5.25 -2.58 1.82
N CYS A 73 -4.08 -3.05 2.22
CA CYS A 73 -3.85 -4.49 2.37
C CYS A 73 -2.89 -4.80 3.52
N ASP A 74 -2.87 -6.06 3.91
CA ASP A 74 -1.99 -6.59 4.94
C ASP A 74 -0.85 -7.40 4.30
N ASN A 75 0.16 -7.75 5.09
CA ASN A 75 1.39 -8.36 4.59
C ASN A 75 1.28 -9.82 4.16
N ASP A 76 0.15 -10.46 4.37
CA ASP A 76 -0.09 -11.85 3.98
C ASP A 76 -0.80 -11.99 2.62
N GLU A 77 -1.06 -10.89 1.94
CA GLU A 77 -1.73 -10.90 0.65
C GLU A 77 -0.73 -10.99 -0.50
N ILE A 78 -1.10 -11.73 -1.55
CA ILE A 78 -0.34 -11.81 -2.78
C ILE A 78 -1.23 -11.32 -3.91
N PHE A 79 -0.75 -10.34 -4.66
CA PHE A 79 -1.51 -9.74 -5.75
C PHE A 79 -1.44 -10.60 -7.00
N GLU A 80 -2.55 -10.66 -7.73
CA GLU A 80 -2.58 -11.35 -9.01
C GLU A 80 -1.95 -10.49 -10.10
N ASP A 81 -1.48 -11.14 -11.16
CA ASP A 81 -1.02 -10.44 -12.35
C ASP A 81 -2.16 -9.56 -12.89
N ASN A 82 -1.83 -8.42 -13.47
CA ASN A 82 -2.79 -7.46 -14.04
C ASN A 82 -3.80 -6.85 -13.06
N TYR A 83 -3.59 -6.95 -11.75
CA TYR A 83 -4.52 -6.34 -10.78
C TYR A 83 -4.71 -4.83 -11.02
N GLU A 84 -3.69 -4.13 -11.48
CA GLU A 84 -3.77 -2.70 -11.77
C GLU A 84 -4.83 -2.41 -12.84
N THR A 85 -4.83 -3.20 -13.91
CA THR A 85 -5.80 -3.06 -15.00
C THR A 85 -7.21 -3.36 -14.52
N VAL A 86 -7.39 -4.42 -13.75
CA VAL A 86 -8.71 -4.83 -13.23
C VAL A 86 -9.29 -3.74 -12.34
N ILE A 87 -8.49 -3.22 -11.41
CA ILE A 87 -8.95 -2.21 -10.45
C ILE A 87 -9.25 -0.88 -11.13
N CYS A 88 -8.38 -0.42 -12.03
CA CYS A 88 -8.60 0.82 -12.75
C CYS A 88 -9.86 0.75 -13.62
N LYS A 89 -10.12 -0.39 -14.27
CA LYS A 89 -11.34 -0.58 -15.05
C LYS A 89 -12.59 -0.56 -14.18
N ALA A 90 -12.52 -1.11 -12.97
CA ALA A 90 -13.68 -1.07 -12.06
C ALA A 90 -14.05 0.37 -11.70
N PHE A 91 -13.05 1.23 -11.41
CA PHE A 91 -13.31 2.64 -11.14
C PHE A 91 -13.78 3.42 -12.38
N GLU A 92 -13.32 3.06 -13.56
CA GLU A 92 -13.82 3.66 -14.80
C GLU A 92 -15.31 3.36 -15.04
N ARG A 93 -15.75 2.15 -14.69
CA ARG A 93 -17.17 1.74 -14.82
C ARG A 93 -18.06 2.34 -13.75
N LEU A 94 -17.50 2.70 -12.60
CA LEU A 94 -18.21 3.24 -11.45
C LEU A 94 -17.55 4.57 -11.03
N PRO A 95 -17.61 5.61 -11.88
CA PRO A 95 -16.81 6.83 -11.66
C PRO A 95 -17.20 7.60 -10.41
N ASP A 96 -18.41 7.40 -9.89
CA ASP A 96 -18.85 8.06 -8.65
C ASP A 96 -18.58 7.24 -7.39
N ALA A 97 -17.97 6.06 -7.53
CA ALA A 97 -17.65 5.22 -6.37
C ALA A 97 -16.40 5.74 -5.66
N ASP A 98 -16.48 5.89 -4.34
CA ASP A 98 -15.33 6.19 -3.49
C ASP A 98 -14.64 4.92 -3.01
N ILE A 99 -15.39 3.83 -2.84
CA ILE A 99 -14.88 2.54 -2.36
C ILE A 99 -15.49 1.44 -3.22
N ILE A 100 -14.63 0.52 -3.70
CA ILE A 100 -15.06 -0.68 -4.42
C ILE A 100 -14.46 -1.89 -3.72
N ALA A 101 -15.29 -2.89 -3.42
CA ALA A 101 -14.85 -4.16 -2.84
C ALA A 101 -14.58 -5.19 -3.94
N PHE A 102 -13.50 -5.94 -3.77
CA PHE A 102 -13.08 -6.99 -4.72
C PHE A 102 -13.10 -8.38 -4.10
#